data_0244b68cda4ff19b4731ba93a76d3176
#
_entry.id   0244b68cda4ff19b4731ba93a76d3176
#
_cell.length_a   1.000
_cell.length_b   1.000
_cell.length_c   1.000
_cell.angle_alpha   90.00
_cell.angle_beta   90.00
_cell.angle_gamma   90.00
#
_symmetry.space_group_name_H-M   'P 1'
#
loop_
_entity.id
_entity.type
_entity.pdbx_description
1 polymer ?
#
loop_
_entity_poly.entity_id
_entity_poly.type
_entity_poly.pdbx_seq_one_letter_code
_entity_poly.pdbx_strand_id
1 'polypeptide(L)'
;VSISRVGILIAIILALIMAYSLPGSVVALGTSLFFEICAAAFLPVFLGALYWKGITRLGAIAGIVSGTLVSLFWLMFVFKKTAVGLGICKFVFGVETLLPAAPWPFIDVMLIAVPVSAIFTIVVSLLTKPPADEVIDKAFENIDTKGSDA
;
A
#
# COMPACT_ATOMS: atom_id res chain seq x y z
N VAL A 1 1.94 -10.84 -26.01
CA VAL A 1 0.80 -11.65 -25.48
C VAL A 1 1.28 -13.00 -24.96
N SER A 2 2.21 -13.70 -25.63
CA SER A 2 2.70 -15.01 -25.20
C SER A 2 3.53 -14.96 -23.90
N ILE A 3 4.38 -13.96 -23.73
CA ILE A 3 5.21 -13.78 -22.52
C ILE A 3 4.35 -13.60 -21.26
N SER A 4 3.28 -12.80 -21.35
CA SER A 4 2.36 -12.59 -20.22
C SER A 4 1.63 -13.88 -19.82
N ARG A 5 1.23 -14.71 -20.80
CA ARG A 5 0.56 -15.99 -20.52
C ARG A 5 1.50 -16.98 -19.82
N VAL A 6 2.75 -17.06 -20.26
CA VAL A 6 3.75 -17.90 -19.59
C VAL A 6 4.03 -17.43 -18.17
N GLY A 7 4.14 -16.09 -17.96
CA GLY A 7 4.30 -15.53 -16.62
C GLY A 7 3.15 -15.87 -15.67
N ILE A 8 1.91 -15.79 -16.15
CA ILE A 8 0.72 -16.17 -15.36
C ILE A 8 0.73 -17.67 -15.02
N LEU A 9 1.07 -18.55 -15.96
CA LEU A 9 1.16 -19.98 -15.70
C LEU A 9 2.21 -20.31 -14.64
N ILE A 10 3.39 -19.71 -14.72
CA ILE A 10 4.46 -19.90 -13.72
C ILE A 10 3.97 -19.40 -12.34
N ALA A 11 3.34 -18.24 -12.28
CA ALA A 11 2.81 -17.67 -11.04
C ALA A 11 1.74 -18.58 -10.40
N ILE A 12 0.84 -19.16 -11.21
CA ILE A 12 -0.20 -20.09 -10.72
C ILE A 12 0.43 -21.38 -10.18
N ILE A 13 1.41 -21.94 -10.87
CA ILE A 13 2.10 -23.16 -10.43
C ILE A 13 2.84 -22.93 -9.11
N LEU A 14 3.57 -21.81 -8.99
CA LEU A 14 4.25 -21.42 -7.75
C LEU A 14 3.26 -21.21 -6.60
N ALA A 15 2.14 -20.52 -6.87
CA ALA A 15 1.09 -20.30 -5.86
C ALA A 15 0.47 -21.62 -5.39
N LEU A 16 0.24 -22.57 -6.29
CA LEU A 16 -0.28 -23.90 -5.97
C LEU A 16 0.72 -24.68 -5.08
N ILE A 17 1.99 -24.71 -5.42
CA ILE A 17 3.03 -25.38 -4.62
C ILE A 17 3.09 -24.75 -3.22
N MET A 18 3.08 -23.43 -3.12
CA MET A 18 3.09 -22.73 -1.83
C MET A 18 1.82 -23.02 -1.03
N ALA A 19 0.65 -23.04 -1.65
CA ALA A 19 -0.62 -23.29 -0.98
C ALA A 19 -0.69 -24.71 -0.35
N TYR A 20 -0.09 -25.70 -1.00
CA TYR A 20 -0.01 -27.06 -0.46
C TYR A 20 1.06 -27.21 0.64
N SER A 21 2.12 -26.41 0.58
CA SER A 21 3.25 -26.52 1.51
C SER A 21 3.05 -25.72 2.80
N LEU A 22 2.17 -24.72 2.81
CA LEU A 22 1.99 -23.80 3.93
C LEU A 22 0.73 -24.16 4.75
N PRO A 23 0.79 -24.08 6.10
CA PRO A 23 -0.39 -24.17 6.94
C PRO A 23 -1.41 -23.09 6.58
N GLY A 24 -2.72 -23.41 6.67
CA GLY A 24 -3.80 -22.48 6.32
C GLY A 24 -3.77 -21.17 7.13
N SER A 25 -3.27 -21.20 8.36
CA SER A 25 -3.07 -19.99 9.18
C SER A 25 -2.04 -19.02 8.59
N VAL A 26 -0.98 -19.54 7.96
CA VAL A 26 0.06 -18.72 7.31
C VAL A 26 -0.47 -18.10 6.02
N VAL A 27 -1.27 -18.86 5.27
CA VAL A 27 -1.93 -18.34 4.06
C VAL A 27 -2.91 -17.22 4.41
N ALA A 28 -3.73 -17.42 5.44
CA ALA A 28 -4.68 -16.39 5.89
C ALA A 28 -3.95 -15.12 6.35
N LEU A 29 -2.87 -15.26 7.14
CA LEU A 29 -2.05 -14.13 7.57
C LEU A 29 -1.43 -13.40 6.37
N GLY A 30 -0.84 -14.13 5.42
CA GLY A 30 -0.23 -13.56 4.23
C GLY A 30 -1.23 -12.76 3.38
N THR A 31 -2.45 -13.28 3.23
CA THR A 31 -3.54 -12.59 2.52
C THR A 31 -3.93 -11.29 3.22
N SER A 32 -4.10 -11.30 4.54
CA SER A 32 -4.41 -10.10 5.34
C SER A 32 -3.33 -9.02 5.15
N LEU A 33 -2.06 -9.40 5.31
CA LEU A 33 -0.93 -8.48 5.16
C LEU A 33 -0.85 -7.87 3.75
N PHE A 34 -1.14 -8.65 2.73
CA PHE A 34 -1.17 -8.16 1.36
C PHE A 34 -2.25 -7.08 1.17
N PHE A 35 -3.46 -7.30 1.69
CA PHE A 35 -4.53 -6.30 1.64
C PHE A 35 -4.18 -5.03 2.42
N GLU A 36 -3.54 -5.15 3.58
CA GLU A 36 -3.08 -4.01 4.39
C GLU A 36 -2.06 -3.15 3.63
N ILE A 37 -1.07 -3.78 2.98
CA ILE A 37 -0.07 -3.08 2.16
C ILE A 37 -0.75 -2.39 0.96
N CYS A 38 -1.64 -3.08 0.26
CA CYS A 38 -2.39 -2.51 -0.86
C CYS A 38 -3.25 -1.32 -0.41
N ALA A 39 -3.97 -1.45 0.69
CA ALA A 39 -4.77 -0.35 1.23
C ALA A 39 -3.91 0.86 1.59
N ALA A 40 -2.80 0.65 2.28
CA ALA A 40 -1.88 1.72 2.66
C ALA A 40 -1.24 2.44 1.46
N ALA A 41 -0.93 1.70 0.40
CA ALA A 41 -0.32 2.25 -0.81
C ALA A 41 -1.33 2.98 -1.70
N PHE A 42 -2.49 2.38 -1.95
CA PHE A 42 -3.40 2.85 -2.99
C PHE A 42 -4.55 3.71 -2.48
N LEU A 43 -5.06 3.48 -1.27
CA LEU A 43 -6.27 4.16 -0.78
C LEU A 43 -6.10 5.70 -0.71
N PRO A 44 -5.00 6.26 -0.14
CA PRO A 44 -4.84 7.71 -0.10
C PRO A 44 -4.69 8.33 -1.48
N VAL A 45 -3.98 7.67 -2.37
CA VAL A 45 -3.76 8.13 -3.75
C VAL A 45 -5.07 8.08 -4.54
N PHE A 46 -5.86 7.02 -4.37
CA PHE A 46 -7.16 6.86 -5.03
C PHE A 46 -8.16 7.91 -4.56
N LEU A 47 -8.27 8.12 -3.23
CA LEU A 47 -9.12 9.19 -2.68
C LEU A 47 -8.65 10.57 -3.14
N GLY A 48 -7.35 10.82 -3.15
CA GLY A 48 -6.80 12.07 -3.68
C GLY A 48 -7.16 12.29 -5.15
N ALA A 49 -7.06 11.25 -5.97
CA ALA A 49 -7.40 11.34 -7.40
C ALA A 49 -8.89 11.59 -7.65
N LEU A 50 -9.78 11.10 -6.78
CA LEU A 50 -11.24 11.30 -6.92
C LEU A 50 -11.72 12.67 -6.42
N TYR A 51 -11.15 13.14 -5.32
CA TYR A 51 -11.69 14.32 -4.62
C TYR A 51 -10.83 15.58 -4.75
N TRP A 52 -9.58 15.44 -5.20
CA TRP A 52 -8.65 16.57 -5.26
C TRP A 52 -8.06 16.77 -6.65
N LYS A 53 -8.49 17.82 -7.34
CA LYS A 53 -8.01 18.19 -8.69
C LYS A 53 -6.51 18.55 -8.73
N GLY A 54 -5.87 18.79 -7.60
CA GLY A 54 -4.46 19.16 -7.47
C GLY A 54 -3.49 17.98 -7.36
N ILE A 55 -3.95 16.73 -7.40
CA ILE A 55 -3.06 15.58 -7.31
C ILE A 55 -2.16 15.50 -8.55
N THR A 56 -0.86 15.30 -8.31
CA THR A 56 0.12 15.20 -9.39
C THR A 56 0.59 13.76 -9.56
N ARG A 57 1.08 13.43 -10.76
CA ARG A 57 1.65 12.09 -11.02
C ARG A 57 2.78 11.74 -10.04
N LEU A 58 3.65 12.72 -9.74
CA LEU A 58 4.76 12.49 -8.79
C LEU A 58 4.26 12.34 -7.36
N GLY A 59 3.23 13.10 -6.97
CA GLY A 59 2.57 12.94 -5.67
C GLY A 59 1.94 11.56 -5.50
N ALA A 60 1.25 11.06 -6.53
CA ALA A 60 0.69 9.72 -6.54
C ALA A 60 1.77 8.62 -6.39
N ILE A 61 2.86 8.74 -7.15
CA ILE A 61 3.99 7.79 -7.07
C ILE A 61 4.63 7.86 -5.66
N ALA A 62 4.87 9.05 -5.13
CA ALA A 62 5.43 9.23 -3.79
C ALA A 62 4.53 8.63 -2.70
N GLY A 63 3.22 8.77 -2.81
CA GLY A 63 2.24 8.15 -1.91
C GLY A 63 2.31 6.62 -1.94
N ILE A 64 2.27 6.02 -3.13
CA ILE A 64 2.37 4.57 -3.29
C ILE A 64 3.69 4.05 -2.72
N VAL A 65 4.81 4.67 -3.08
CA VAL A 65 6.14 4.23 -2.64
C VAL A 65 6.27 4.38 -1.12
N SER A 66 5.89 5.52 -0.55
CA SER A 66 5.98 5.75 0.90
C SER A 66 5.05 4.81 1.68
N GLY A 67 3.81 4.62 1.23
CA GLY A 67 2.86 3.69 1.84
C GLY A 67 3.39 2.27 1.84
N THR A 68 3.93 1.80 0.72
CA THR A 68 4.53 0.46 0.60
C THR A 68 5.76 0.30 1.51
N LEU A 69 6.69 1.26 1.48
CA LEU A 69 7.91 1.19 2.29
C LEU A 69 7.62 1.21 3.80
N VAL A 70 6.72 2.09 4.24
CA VAL A 70 6.32 2.17 5.64
C VAL A 70 5.60 0.90 6.08
N SER A 71 4.72 0.34 5.24
CA SER A 71 4.04 -0.92 5.51
C SER A 71 5.03 -2.07 5.67
N LEU A 72 5.95 -2.22 4.74
CA LEU A 72 6.98 -3.27 4.80
C LEU A 72 7.86 -3.12 6.04
N PHE A 73 8.33 -1.89 6.31
CA PHE A 73 9.12 -1.62 7.50
C PHE A 73 8.38 -1.99 8.79
N TRP A 74 7.11 -1.56 8.91
CA TRP A 74 6.29 -1.84 10.08
C TRP A 74 6.06 -3.34 10.30
N LEU A 75 5.73 -4.07 9.23
CA LEU A 75 5.50 -5.50 9.27
C LEU A 75 6.76 -6.31 9.60
N MET A 76 7.91 -5.87 9.11
CA MET A 76 9.17 -6.60 9.32
C MET A 76 9.79 -6.34 10.70
N PHE A 77 9.59 -5.14 11.26
CA PHE A 77 10.36 -4.70 12.43
C PHE A 77 9.52 -4.35 13.65
N VAL A 78 8.27 -3.95 13.50
CA VAL A 78 7.45 -3.44 14.62
C VAL A 78 6.29 -4.37 14.93
N PHE A 79 5.52 -4.79 13.96
CA PHE A 79 4.32 -5.60 14.18
C PHE A 79 4.68 -7.00 14.67
N LYS A 80 4.37 -7.30 15.94
CA LYS A 80 4.84 -8.51 16.63
C LYS A 80 4.51 -9.80 15.92
N LYS A 81 3.29 -9.95 15.38
CA LYS A 81 2.86 -11.19 14.71
C LYS A 81 3.74 -11.57 13.53
N THR A 82 4.18 -10.59 12.74
CA THR A 82 4.99 -10.83 11.54
C THR A 82 6.48 -10.71 11.81
N ALA A 83 6.92 -9.75 12.61
CA ALA A 83 8.32 -9.55 12.97
C ALA A 83 8.90 -10.81 13.64
N VAL A 84 8.16 -11.42 14.58
CA VAL A 84 8.57 -12.66 15.22
C VAL A 84 8.49 -13.86 14.27
N GLY A 85 7.44 -13.92 13.45
CA GLY A 85 7.26 -15.02 12.47
C GLY A 85 8.32 -15.03 11.38
N LEU A 86 8.74 -13.86 10.89
CA LEU A 86 9.80 -13.72 9.89
C LEU A 86 11.21 -13.84 10.49
N GLY A 87 11.38 -13.54 11.78
CA GLY A 87 12.67 -13.59 12.47
C GLY A 87 13.73 -12.59 11.98
N ILE A 88 13.38 -11.69 11.05
CA ILE A 88 14.31 -10.74 10.44
C ILE A 88 14.82 -9.73 11.48
N CYS A 89 13.92 -9.21 12.31
CA CYS A 89 14.28 -8.27 13.37
C CYS A 89 15.26 -8.90 14.36
N LYS A 90 15.05 -10.16 14.71
CA LYS A 90 15.95 -10.94 15.59
C LYS A 90 17.31 -11.19 14.93
N PHE A 91 17.32 -11.45 13.63
CA PHE A 91 18.56 -11.70 12.87
C PHE A 91 19.42 -10.43 12.74
N VAL A 92 18.78 -9.25 12.51
CA VAL A 92 19.49 -7.99 12.27
C VAL A 92 19.84 -7.26 13.57
N PHE A 93 18.91 -7.21 14.52
CA PHE A 93 19.04 -6.39 15.74
C PHE A 93 19.11 -7.20 17.03
N GLY A 94 18.95 -8.53 16.97
CA GLY A 94 18.95 -9.38 18.15
C GLY A 94 17.73 -9.26 19.06
N VAL A 95 16.71 -8.47 18.66
CA VAL A 95 15.48 -8.22 19.41
C VAL A 95 14.25 -8.74 18.64
N GLU A 96 13.18 -9.09 19.33
CA GLU A 96 11.98 -9.60 18.69
C GLU A 96 11.23 -8.52 17.89
N THR A 97 11.23 -7.28 18.40
CA THR A 97 10.64 -6.10 17.78
C THR A 97 11.43 -4.86 18.14
N LEU A 98 11.50 -3.87 17.24
CA LEU A 98 12.21 -2.60 17.49
C LEU A 98 11.52 -1.76 18.56
N LEU A 99 10.20 -1.83 18.67
CA LEU A 99 9.40 -1.08 19.64
C LEU A 99 8.66 -2.04 20.58
N PRO A 100 9.34 -2.59 21.60
CA PRO A 100 8.73 -3.58 22.50
C PRO A 100 7.67 -2.98 23.45
N ALA A 101 7.67 -1.66 23.64
CA ALA A 101 6.72 -0.98 24.52
C ALA A 101 5.31 -0.97 23.93
N ALA A 102 4.32 -1.40 24.70
CA ALA A 102 2.92 -1.25 24.34
C ALA A 102 2.56 0.25 24.16
N PRO A 103 1.73 0.62 23.16
CA PRO A 103 0.92 -0.24 22.29
C PRO A 103 1.55 -0.61 20.95
N TRP A 104 2.76 -0.15 20.62
CA TRP A 104 3.36 -0.18 19.27
C TRP A 104 3.38 -1.54 18.58
N PRO A 105 3.76 -2.65 19.25
CA PRO A 105 3.82 -3.97 18.60
C PRO A 105 2.46 -4.55 18.21
N PHE A 106 1.38 -3.94 18.70
CA PHE A 106 0.00 -4.39 18.47
C PHE A 106 -0.78 -3.45 17.54
N ILE A 107 -0.21 -2.30 17.19
CA ILE A 107 -0.85 -1.36 16.27
C ILE A 107 -0.78 -1.93 14.87
N ASP A 108 -1.96 -1.97 14.24
CA ASP A 108 -2.11 -2.38 12.84
C ASP A 108 -1.34 -1.45 11.91
N VAL A 109 -0.71 -2.03 10.90
CA VAL A 109 0.11 -1.31 9.93
C VAL A 109 -0.69 -0.23 9.19
N MET A 110 -1.97 -0.47 8.96
CA MET A 110 -2.85 0.44 8.23
C MET A 110 -3.00 1.78 8.94
N LEU A 111 -3.06 1.78 10.30
CA LEU A 111 -3.18 3.00 11.10
C LEU A 111 -2.00 3.96 10.95
N ILE A 112 -0.82 3.46 10.62
CA ILE A 112 0.40 4.26 10.46
C ILE A 112 0.69 4.53 8.98
N ALA A 113 0.59 3.51 8.14
CA ALA A 113 1.01 3.62 6.75
C ALA A 113 0.04 4.46 5.89
N VAL A 114 -1.28 4.40 6.16
CA VAL A 114 -2.28 5.20 5.43
C VAL A 114 -2.09 6.71 5.66
N PRO A 115 -2.00 7.22 6.90
CA PRO A 115 -1.73 8.65 7.12
C PRO A 115 -0.40 9.10 6.54
N VAL A 116 0.66 8.30 6.66
CA VAL A 116 1.96 8.64 6.08
C VAL A 116 1.89 8.72 4.56
N SER A 117 1.30 7.73 3.91
CA SER A 117 1.07 7.75 2.45
C SER A 117 0.24 8.97 2.02
N ALA A 118 -0.81 9.32 2.77
CA ALA A 118 -1.63 10.50 2.49
C ALA A 118 -0.81 11.80 2.59
N ILE A 119 -0.02 11.95 3.66
CA ILE A 119 0.85 13.13 3.85
C ILE A 119 1.84 13.25 2.69
N PHE A 120 2.53 12.18 2.32
CA PHE A 120 3.47 12.20 1.21
C PHE A 120 2.79 12.51 -0.12
N THR A 121 1.61 11.95 -0.38
CA THR A 121 0.81 12.26 -1.56
C THR A 121 0.49 13.74 -1.64
N ILE A 122 0.01 14.34 -0.54
CA ILE A 122 -0.38 15.75 -0.48
C ILE A 122 0.84 16.65 -0.61
N VAL A 123 1.88 16.43 0.21
CA VAL A 123 3.08 17.28 0.24
C VAL A 123 3.78 17.28 -1.12
N VAL A 124 4.01 16.12 -1.71
CA VAL A 124 4.69 16.03 -3.01
C VAL A 124 3.82 16.61 -4.12
N SER A 125 2.49 16.44 -4.07
CA SER A 125 1.58 17.07 -5.03
C SER A 125 1.60 18.59 -4.93
N LEU A 126 1.68 19.17 -3.73
CA LEU A 126 1.79 20.61 -3.54
C LEU A 126 3.14 21.18 -4.00
N LEU A 127 4.21 20.39 -3.89
CA LEU A 127 5.56 20.79 -4.34
C LEU A 127 5.79 20.60 -5.83
N THR A 128 4.88 19.91 -6.52
CA THR A 128 5.02 19.57 -7.94
C THR A 128 4.04 20.39 -8.78
N LYS A 129 4.39 20.69 -10.01
CA LYS A 129 3.49 21.41 -10.92
C LYS A 129 2.19 20.60 -11.14
N PRO A 130 1.03 21.25 -11.03
CA PRO A 130 -0.26 20.59 -11.28
C PRO A 130 -0.32 20.05 -12.72
N PRO A 131 -1.14 19.02 -12.98
CA PRO A 131 -1.40 18.56 -14.34
C PRO A 131 -1.99 19.69 -15.19
N ALA A 132 -1.86 19.60 -16.53
CA ALA A 132 -2.46 20.57 -17.44
C ALA A 132 -3.98 20.61 -17.28
N ASP A 133 -4.56 21.80 -17.34
CA ASP A 133 -6.02 22.03 -17.15
C ASP A 133 -6.86 21.16 -18.06
N GLU A 134 -6.43 20.94 -19.31
CA GLU A 134 -7.10 20.06 -20.28
C GLU A 134 -7.26 18.62 -19.79
N VAL A 135 -6.28 18.10 -19.03
CA VAL A 135 -6.33 16.74 -18.46
C VAL A 135 -7.29 16.69 -17.27
N ILE A 136 -7.30 17.75 -16.47
CA ILE A 136 -8.20 17.89 -15.30
C ILE A 136 -9.65 17.99 -15.79
N ASP A 137 -9.93 18.86 -16.73
CA ASP A 137 -11.26 19.05 -17.29
C ASP A 137 -11.82 17.78 -17.90
N LYS A 138 -11.01 17.07 -18.67
CA LYS A 138 -11.37 15.77 -19.27
C LYS A 138 -11.65 14.68 -18.24
N ALA A 139 -10.92 14.68 -17.13
CA ALA A 139 -11.09 13.70 -16.04
C ALA A 139 -12.35 13.95 -15.20
N PHE A 140 -12.77 15.20 -15.06
CA PHE A 140 -13.91 15.61 -14.23
C PHE A 140 -15.16 16.00 -15.01
N GLU A 141 -15.12 16.03 -16.34
CA GLU A 141 -16.22 16.45 -17.23
C GLU A 141 -17.55 15.71 -16.98
N ASN A 142 -17.49 14.42 -16.64
CA ASN A 142 -18.69 13.60 -16.37
C ASN A 142 -19.16 13.64 -14.90
N ILE A 143 -18.42 14.30 -14.02
CA ILE A 143 -18.76 14.39 -12.59
C ILE A 143 -19.56 15.65 -12.35
N ASP A 144 -19.22 16.75 -13.02
CA ASP A 144 -19.88 18.06 -12.87
C ASP A 144 -21.24 18.11 -13.58
N THR A 145 -21.47 17.32 -14.63
CA THR A 145 -22.75 17.29 -15.37
C THR A 145 -23.90 16.63 -14.61
N LYS A 146 -23.62 15.77 -13.65
CA LYS A 146 -24.65 15.07 -12.84
C LYS A 146 -25.25 15.88 -11.69
N GLY A 147 -24.68 17.03 -11.37
CA GLY A 147 -25.17 17.94 -10.32
C GLY A 147 -26.10 19.04 -10.81
N SER A 148 -26.29 19.20 -12.13
CA SER A 148 -27.10 20.26 -12.72
C SER A 148 -28.58 19.86 -13.01
N ASP A 149 -28.88 18.58 -12.94
CA ASP A 149 -30.22 18.03 -13.30
C ASP A 149 -30.99 17.47 -12.09
N ALA A 150 -30.67 17.89 -10.85
CA ALA A 150 -31.36 17.50 -9.64
C ALA A 150 -32.03 18.71 -8.93
#